data_91b997d027508c32a733c1d40985bca5
#
_entry.id   91b997d027508c32a733c1d40985bca5
#
_cell.length_a   1.000
_cell.length_b   1.000
_cell.length_c   1.000
_cell.angle_alpha   90.00
_cell.angle_beta   90.00
_cell.angle_gamma   90.00
#
_symmetry.space_group_name_H-M   'P 1'
#
loop_
_entity.id
_entity.type
_entity.pdbx_description
1 polymer ?
#
loop_
_entity_poly.entity_id
_entity_poly.type
_entity_poly.pdbx_seq_one_letter_code
_entity_poly.pdbx_strand_id
1 'polypeptide(L)'
;MSPILQTTSVFASPRWSILVFLAIALFGYAAIRHYRHAQAFRSFALSNNCVEAPKRKQTWWKFGADTIYESYQWKKQHKYLELLQQNFSRYGKTYTSKVLGVNKLTTMEPANVEAILKTKWEDFVARPARMVPLDGLVGPGVLTADGPLWKQHRKLMMPSFSRKALEDLSIYSEHFDRFMHHVPRDGRVVDLQDLFFRLTLDSSTAHLLGCSSRTLASTSEVSPEPELAGAFDRAQRAAVEKFALGWADRLRPQPQYWKDTKLIWNFAQRYVDIALRRKRERDARPDEKIPTDSKQPNFLDEICERTEDADEIHKGALHLLVAGRDSTASLLSNLWFMLARDKRVWLKLKEEVDTLNGIVPDNEAIKAMPYLRNCINECE
;
A
#
# COMPACT_ATOMS: atom_id res chain seq x y z
N MET A 1 61.05 27.19 -35.18
CA MET A 1 60.38 25.91 -35.50
C MET A 1 59.22 25.69 -34.51
N SER A 2 58.03 25.98 -34.94
CA SER A 2 56.84 25.84 -34.09
C SER A 2 56.16 24.48 -34.36
N PRO A 3 55.76 23.69 -33.37
CA PRO A 3 55.00 22.47 -33.60
C PRO A 3 53.53 22.80 -33.84
N ILE A 4 53.04 22.41 -34.98
CA ILE A 4 51.64 22.48 -35.40
C ILE A 4 50.86 21.48 -34.52
N LEU A 5 49.96 21.99 -33.71
CA LEU A 5 48.94 21.21 -33.01
C LEU A 5 47.98 20.57 -34.04
N GLN A 6 48.10 19.27 -34.27
CA GLN A 6 47.12 18.48 -34.92
C GLN A 6 45.94 18.24 -33.96
N THR A 7 44.91 19.04 -34.10
CA THR A 7 43.58 18.73 -33.51
C THR A 7 42.96 17.63 -34.35
N THR A 8 43.12 16.39 -33.97
CA THR A 8 42.40 15.26 -34.53
C THR A 8 40.91 15.40 -34.17
N SER A 9 40.09 15.63 -35.21
CA SER A 9 38.64 15.71 -35.15
C SER A 9 38.08 14.34 -34.76
N VAL A 10 37.80 14.14 -33.50
CA VAL A 10 37.14 12.93 -32.94
C VAL A 10 35.72 12.68 -33.51
N PHE A 11 35.17 13.68 -34.20
CA PHE A 11 33.82 13.66 -34.78
C PHE A 11 33.69 13.06 -36.18
N ALA A 12 34.76 12.60 -36.79
CA ALA A 12 34.78 12.14 -38.18
C ALA A 12 34.74 10.61 -38.39
N SER A 13 34.38 9.81 -37.35
CA SER A 13 34.19 8.38 -37.57
C SER A 13 32.75 8.10 -38.07
N PRO A 14 32.53 7.23 -39.07
CA PRO A 14 31.21 6.92 -39.60
C PRO A 14 30.25 6.37 -38.53
N ARG A 15 30.78 5.84 -37.48
CA ARG A 15 30.00 5.35 -36.31
C ARG A 15 29.31 6.48 -35.56
N TRP A 16 29.97 7.62 -35.36
CA TRP A 16 29.36 8.77 -34.65
C TRP A 16 28.27 9.42 -35.52
N SER A 17 28.47 9.51 -36.83
CA SER A 17 27.46 10.05 -37.76
C SER A 17 26.19 9.19 -37.75
N ILE A 18 26.30 7.85 -37.70
CA ILE A 18 25.17 6.94 -37.61
C ILE A 18 24.43 7.12 -36.27
N LEU A 19 25.15 7.23 -35.16
CA LEU A 19 24.55 7.45 -33.83
C LEU A 19 23.80 8.77 -33.74
N VAL A 20 24.36 9.85 -34.29
CA VAL A 20 23.72 11.17 -34.36
C VAL A 20 22.46 11.09 -35.23
N PHE A 21 22.54 10.44 -36.41
CA PHE A 21 21.38 10.28 -37.27
C PHE A 21 20.28 9.48 -36.59
N LEU A 22 20.60 8.39 -35.91
CA LEU A 22 19.63 7.59 -35.12
C LEU A 22 19.02 8.42 -33.96
N ALA A 23 19.81 9.21 -33.27
CA ALA A 23 19.31 10.09 -32.21
C ALA A 23 18.34 11.16 -32.79
N ILE A 24 18.67 11.77 -33.92
CA ILE A 24 17.79 12.73 -34.60
C ILE A 24 16.49 12.05 -35.08
N ALA A 25 16.60 10.86 -35.67
CA ALA A 25 15.44 10.09 -36.12
C ALA A 25 14.52 9.69 -34.94
N LEU A 26 15.08 9.22 -33.82
CA LEU A 26 14.35 8.91 -32.60
C LEU A 26 13.68 10.15 -32.01
N PHE A 27 14.41 11.27 -31.97
CA PHE A 27 13.84 12.54 -31.50
C PHE A 27 12.71 13.03 -32.38
N GLY A 28 12.92 12.99 -33.73
CA GLY A 28 11.88 13.33 -34.68
C GLY A 28 10.63 12.44 -34.57
N TYR A 29 10.83 11.14 -34.46
CA TYR A 29 9.73 10.20 -34.20
C TYR A 29 8.98 10.51 -32.89
N ALA A 30 9.71 10.74 -31.81
CA ALA A 30 9.11 11.09 -30.50
C ALA A 30 8.34 12.42 -30.59
N ALA A 31 8.87 13.44 -31.28
CA ALA A 31 8.21 14.73 -31.49
C ALA A 31 6.93 14.58 -32.32
N ILE A 32 6.97 13.83 -33.44
CA ILE A 32 5.78 13.56 -34.27
C ILE A 32 4.72 12.80 -33.47
N ARG A 33 5.12 11.76 -32.74
CA ARG A 33 4.21 10.99 -31.87
C ARG A 33 3.57 11.87 -30.82
N HIS A 34 4.35 12.72 -30.18
CA HIS A 34 3.85 13.67 -29.17
C HIS A 34 2.86 14.67 -29.80
N TYR A 35 3.19 15.22 -30.95
CA TYR A 35 2.32 16.16 -31.67
C TYR A 35 0.98 15.52 -32.08
N ARG A 36 1.03 14.32 -32.67
CA ARG A 36 -0.19 13.56 -33.03
C ARG A 36 -1.06 13.25 -31.81
N HIS A 37 -0.44 12.85 -30.71
CA HIS A 37 -1.16 12.61 -29.47
C HIS A 37 -1.81 13.88 -28.89
N ALA A 38 -1.09 15.01 -28.95
CA ALA A 38 -1.62 16.30 -28.50
C ALA A 38 -2.78 16.78 -29.39
N GLN A 39 -2.71 16.56 -30.73
CA GLN A 39 -3.83 16.89 -31.63
C GLN A 39 -5.06 15.98 -31.36
N ALA A 40 -4.86 14.67 -31.22
CA ALA A 40 -5.95 13.75 -30.90
C ALA A 40 -6.63 14.12 -29.59
N PHE A 41 -5.85 14.48 -28.56
CA PHE A 41 -6.38 14.95 -27.29
C PHE A 41 -7.19 16.25 -27.42
N ARG A 42 -6.69 17.23 -28.22
CA ARG A 42 -7.40 18.49 -28.44
C ARG A 42 -8.71 18.28 -29.20
N SER A 43 -8.69 17.46 -30.26
CA SER A 43 -9.91 17.17 -31.04
C SER A 43 -10.96 16.46 -30.16
N PHE A 44 -10.54 15.48 -29.35
CA PHE A 44 -11.42 14.82 -28.39
C PHE A 44 -12.00 15.82 -27.38
N ALA A 45 -11.17 16.69 -26.79
CA ALA A 45 -11.62 17.68 -25.84
C ALA A 45 -12.66 18.64 -26.44
N LEU A 46 -12.44 19.09 -27.66
CA LEU A 46 -13.38 19.99 -28.38
C LEU A 46 -14.70 19.27 -28.71
N SER A 47 -14.64 18.03 -29.21
CA SER A 47 -15.86 17.26 -29.54
C SER A 47 -16.71 16.89 -28.35
N ASN A 48 -16.12 16.83 -27.14
CA ASN A 48 -16.82 16.51 -25.90
C ASN A 48 -17.03 17.72 -24.97
N ASN A 49 -16.81 18.94 -25.45
CA ASN A 49 -16.95 20.18 -24.65
C ASN A 49 -16.15 20.15 -23.34
N CYS A 50 -14.98 19.49 -23.35
CA CYS A 50 -14.13 19.43 -22.15
C CYS A 50 -13.46 20.78 -21.90
N VAL A 51 -13.50 21.22 -20.65
CA VAL A 51 -12.80 22.41 -20.18
C VAL A 51 -11.48 22.00 -19.50
N GLU A 52 -10.40 22.72 -19.80
CA GLU A 52 -9.10 22.44 -19.18
C GLU A 52 -9.15 22.76 -17.69
N ALA A 53 -8.75 21.80 -16.84
CA ALA A 53 -8.71 22.01 -15.40
C ALA A 53 -7.66 23.08 -15.04
N PRO A 54 -7.92 23.94 -14.02
CA PRO A 54 -6.99 24.96 -13.57
C PRO A 54 -5.60 24.40 -13.33
N LYS A 55 -4.58 25.16 -13.75
CA LYS A 55 -3.18 24.76 -13.57
C LYS A 55 -2.63 25.38 -12.29
N ARG A 56 -2.05 24.53 -11.43
CA ARG A 56 -1.31 25.00 -10.27
C ARG A 56 -0.13 25.85 -10.72
N LYS A 57 0.08 27.01 -10.09
CA LYS A 57 1.24 27.87 -10.35
C LYS A 57 2.52 27.14 -9.93
N GLN A 58 3.41 26.91 -10.91
CA GLN A 58 4.68 26.21 -10.72
C GLN A 58 5.78 26.91 -11.54
N THR A 59 7.01 26.80 -11.08
CA THR A 59 8.15 27.34 -11.83
C THR A 59 8.47 26.39 -12.99
N TRP A 60 8.20 26.82 -14.23
CA TRP A 60 8.24 25.99 -15.43
C TRP A 60 9.58 25.26 -15.66
N TRP A 61 10.70 25.93 -15.39
CA TRP A 61 12.04 25.37 -15.61
C TRP A 61 12.44 24.31 -14.56
N LYS A 62 11.73 24.24 -13.42
CA LYS A 62 11.95 23.21 -12.37
C LYS A 62 11.23 21.90 -12.65
N PHE A 63 10.53 21.77 -13.77
CA PHE A 63 9.80 20.56 -14.15
C PHE A 63 8.88 19.99 -13.05
N GLY A 64 8.47 20.81 -12.08
CA GLY A 64 7.66 20.40 -10.95
C GLY A 64 8.44 19.87 -9.74
N ALA A 65 9.75 20.04 -9.68
CA ALA A 65 10.56 19.73 -8.50
C ALA A 65 10.17 20.58 -7.29
N ASP A 66 9.68 21.81 -7.53
CA ASP A 66 9.10 22.68 -6.51
C ASP A 66 7.89 22.05 -5.81
N THR A 67 7.06 21.30 -6.54
CA THR A 67 5.91 20.57 -5.97
C THR A 67 6.37 19.46 -5.03
N ILE A 68 7.44 18.74 -5.40
CA ILE A 68 7.99 17.69 -4.55
C ILE A 68 8.59 18.28 -3.29
N TYR A 69 9.40 19.34 -3.44
CA TYR A 69 10.03 20.01 -2.31
C TYR A 69 9.00 20.57 -1.34
N GLU A 70 7.98 21.26 -1.85
CA GLU A 70 6.90 21.79 -1.03
C GLU A 70 6.13 20.66 -0.32
N SER A 71 5.74 19.61 -1.05
CA SER A 71 5.08 18.43 -0.46
C SER A 71 5.94 17.77 0.62
N TYR A 72 7.26 17.69 0.42
CA TYR A 72 8.20 17.18 1.41
C TYR A 72 8.24 18.05 2.67
N GLN A 73 8.33 19.38 2.53
CA GLN A 73 8.34 20.30 3.67
C GLN A 73 7.04 20.21 4.50
N TRP A 74 5.89 20.17 3.84
CA TRP A 74 4.60 20.03 4.53
C TRP A 74 4.44 18.66 5.20
N LYS A 75 4.92 17.58 4.57
CA LYS A 75 4.96 16.24 5.19
C LYS A 75 5.84 16.21 6.43
N LYS A 76 7.03 16.84 6.38
CA LYS A 76 7.94 16.95 7.52
C LYS A 76 7.28 17.67 8.72
N GLN A 77 6.36 18.59 8.46
CA GLN A 77 5.59 19.30 9.48
C GLN A 77 4.29 18.58 9.86
N HIS A 78 4.01 17.39 9.34
CA HIS A 78 2.75 16.65 9.50
C HIS A 78 1.50 17.42 9.03
N LYS A 79 1.64 18.34 8.06
CA LYS A 79 0.60 19.24 7.54
C LYS A 79 0.27 19.03 6.07
N TYR A 80 0.48 17.80 5.56
CA TYR A 80 0.26 17.54 4.13
C TYR A 80 -1.21 17.70 3.71
N LEU A 81 -2.15 17.39 4.60
CA LEU A 81 -3.59 17.56 4.32
C LEU A 81 -3.97 19.03 4.20
N GLU A 82 -3.40 19.90 5.04
CA GLU A 82 -3.61 21.35 4.93
C GLU A 82 -3.09 21.90 3.60
N LEU A 83 -1.94 21.38 3.10
CA LEU A 83 -1.46 21.73 1.76
C LEU A 83 -2.48 21.37 0.68
N LEU A 84 -3.07 20.17 0.75
CA LEU A 84 -4.11 19.76 -0.19
C LEU A 84 -5.34 20.64 -0.10
N GLN A 85 -5.80 20.93 1.11
CA GLN A 85 -6.93 21.83 1.36
C GLN A 85 -6.69 23.23 0.79
N GLN A 86 -5.50 23.81 1.02
CA GLN A 86 -5.12 25.10 0.44
C GLN A 86 -5.12 25.07 -1.09
N ASN A 87 -4.60 23.98 -1.68
CA ASN A 87 -4.60 23.82 -3.13
C ASN A 87 -6.04 23.76 -3.70
N PHE A 88 -6.92 22.97 -3.06
CA PHE A 88 -8.32 22.89 -3.48
C PHE A 88 -9.06 24.23 -3.29
N SER A 89 -8.81 24.95 -2.20
CA SER A 89 -9.38 26.28 -1.99
C SER A 89 -8.90 27.29 -3.05
N ARG A 90 -7.66 27.17 -3.52
CA ARG A 90 -7.03 28.10 -4.46
C ARG A 90 -7.34 27.80 -5.92
N TYR A 91 -7.38 26.53 -6.30
CA TYR A 91 -7.46 26.09 -7.69
C TYR A 91 -8.79 25.40 -8.03
N GLY A 92 -9.67 25.20 -7.05
CA GLY A 92 -10.94 24.50 -7.21
C GLY A 92 -10.83 23.00 -6.94
N LYS A 93 -11.97 22.31 -6.98
CA LYS A 93 -12.11 20.88 -6.65
C LYS A 93 -11.32 19.93 -7.58
N THR A 94 -10.88 20.43 -8.72
CA THR A 94 -10.06 19.67 -9.68
C THR A 94 -9.01 20.61 -10.26
N TYR A 95 -7.74 20.21 -10.19
CA TYR A 95 -6.63 21.00 -10.74
C TYR A 95 -5.52 20.11 -11.28
N THR A 96 -4.70 20.66 -12.18
CA THR A 96 -3.51 20.01 -12.72
C THR A 96 -2.22 20.58 -12.12
N SER A 97 -1.23 19.73 -11.96
CA SER A 97 0.13 20.08 -11.57
C SER A 97 1.14 19.24 -12.35
N LYS A 98 2.41 19.64 -12.32
CA LYS A 98 3.52 18.80 -12.84
C LYS A 98 4.34 18.25 -11.69
N VAL A 99 4.78 17.02 -11.84
CA VAL A 99 5.72 16.36 -10.92
C VAL A 99 6.78 15.69 -11.79
N LEU A 100 8.02 16.16 -11.76
CA LEU A 100 9.13 15.69 -12.60
C LEU A 100 8.77 15.56 -14.10
N GLY A 101 8.08 16.57 -14.63
CA GLY A 101 7.65 16.61 -16.02
C GLY A 101 6.35 15.85 -16.33
N VAL A 102 5.85 15.04 -15.39
CA VAL A 102 4.58 14.30 -15.54
C VAL A 102 3.41 15.16 -15.10
N ASN A 103 2.37 15.24 -15.92
CA ASN A 103 1.12 15.92 -15.55
C ASN A 103 0.35 15.08 -14.55
N LYS A 104 -0.02 15.70 -13.43
CA LYS A 104 -0.85 15.10 -12.39
C LYS A 104 -2.16 15.86 -12.27
N LEU A 105 -3.28 15.17 -12.44
CA LEU A 105 -4.61 15.67 -12.13
C LEU A 105 -4.94 15.29 -10.69
N THR A 106 -5.39 16.26 -9.89
CA THR A 106 -5.86 16.04 -8.52
C THR A 106 -7.30 16.50 -8.42
N THR A 107 -8.20 15.63 -7.95
CA THR A 107 -9.63 15.93 -7.85
C THR A 107 -10.19 15.48 -6.51
N MET A 108 -11.12 16.26 -5.96
CA MET A 108 -12.01 15.89 -4.85
C MET A 108 -13.50 16.02 -5.27
N GLU A 109 -13.78 16.22 -6.57
CA GLU A 109 -15.15 16.29 -7.07
C GLU A 109 -15.80 14.90 -6.99
N PRO A 110 -16.91 14.70 -6.24
CA PRO A 110 -17.51 13.38 -6.05
C PRO A 110 -17.83 12.65 -7.33
N ALA A 111 -18.33 13.33 -8.38
CA ALA A 111 -18.63 12.75 -9.66
C ALA A 111 -17.37 12.17 -10.37
N ASN A 112 -16.23 12.87 -10.25
CA ASN A 112 -14.97 12.37 -10.80
C ASN A 112 -14.47 11.16 -10.00
N VAL A 113 -14.58 11.20 -8.66
CA VAL A 113 -14.20 10.09 -7.79
C VAL A 113 -15.03 8.86 -8.11
N GLU A 114 -16.36 9.02 -8.24
CA GLU A 114 -17.26 7.92 -8.60
C GLU A 114 -16.95 7.37 -10.00
N ALA A 115 -16.66 8.23 -10.96
CA ALA A 115 -16.28 7.81 -12.30
C ALA A 115 -14.98 6.97 -12.30
N ILE A 116 -13.95 7.42 -11.59
CA ILE A 116 -12.65 6.75 -11.54
C ILE A 116 -12.71 5.43 -10.77
N LEU A 117 -13.45 5.38 -9.65
CA LEU A 117 -13.40 4.23 -8.75
C LEU A 117 -14.52 3.22 -8.98
N LYS A 118 -15.62 3.60 -9.66
CA LYS A 118 -16.80 2.75 -9.78
C LYS A 118 -17.33 2.63 -11.21
N THR A 119 -17.81 3.75 -11.81
CA THR A 119 -18.60 3.65 -13.05
C THR A 119 -17.74 3.48 -14.30
N LYS A 120 -16.51 3.97 -14.32
CA LYS A 120 -15.56 3.89 -15.44
C LYS A 120 -14.19 3.35 -15.01
N TRP A 121 -14.13 2.56 -13.93
CA TRP A 121 -12.87 2.08 -13.39
C TRP A 121 -12.02 1.29 -14.39
N GLU A 122 -12.63 0.67 -15.40
CA GLU A 122 -11.92 -0.07 -16.46
C GLU A 122 -11.12 0.85 -17.39
N ASP A 123 -11.48 2.14 -17.50
CA ASP A 123 -10.77 3.13 -18.30
C ASP A 123 -9.53 3.70 -17.59
N PHE A 124 -9.39 3.42 -16.29
CA PHE A 124 -8.31 3.93 -15.46
C PHE A 124 -7.39 2.80 -14.99
N VAL A 125 -6.11 2.93 -15.30
CA VAL A 125 -5.09 1.97 -14.91
C VAL A 125 -4.28 2.48 -13.73
N ALA A 126 -3.98 1.60 -12.77
CA ALA A 126 -3.14 1.92 -11.63
C ALA A 126 -1.64 1.80 -11.97
N ARG A 127 -1.31 1.06 -13.02
CA ARG A 127 0.06 0.93 -13.54
C ARG A 127 0.42 2.11 -14.44
N PRO A 128 1.69 2.55 -14.46
CA PRO A 128 2.82 2.08 -13.63
C PRO A 128 2.87 2.72 -12.23
N ALA A 129 1.98 3.66 -11.91
CA ALA A 129 2.07 4.48 -10.71
C ALA A 129 2.11 3.66 -9.41
N ARG A 130 1.27 2.64 -9.26
CA ARG A 130 1.26 1.77 -8.07
C ARG A 130 2.31 0.67 -8.13
N MET A 131 2.57 0.11 -9.30
CA MET A 131 3.45 -1.03 -9.41
C MET A 131 4.89 -0.71 -9.05
N VAL A 132 5.44 0.35 -9.63
CA VAL A 132 6.86 0.70 -9.42
C VAL A 132 7.23 0.85 -7.93
N PRO A 133 6.45 1.56 -7.09
CA PRO A 133 6.75 1.66 -5.66
C PRO A 133 6.60 0.36 -4.86
N LEU A 134 5.64 -0.48 -5.21
CA LEU A 134 5.28 -1.68 -4.44
C LEU A 134 5.88 -2.98 -5.00
N ASP A 135 6.41 -2.96 -6.22
CA ASP A 135 6.86 -4.16 -6.93
C ASP A 135 7.89 -4.98 -6.14
N GLY A 136 8.88 -4.33 -5.55
CA GLY A 136 9.86 -5.01 -4.71
C GLY A 136 9.30 -5.54 -3.39
N LEU A 137 8.19 -4.99 -2.89
CA LEU A 137 7.61 -5.40 -1.61
C LEU A 137 6.59 -6.53 -1.77
N VAL A 138 5.68 -6.43 -2.72
CA VAL A 138 4.57 -7.39 -2.86
C VAL A 138 4.47 -8.05 -4.24
N GLY A 139 5.19 -7.54 -5.24
CA GLY A 139 5.10 -8.01 -6.63
C GLY A 139 3.77 -7.69 -7.32
N PRO A 140 3.52 -8.30 -8.50
CA PRO A 140 2.23 -8.19 -9.18
C PRO A 140 1.12 -8.91 -8.42
N GLY A 141 -0.03 -8.24 -8.19
CA GLY A 141 -1.15 -8.81 -7.46
C GLY A 141 -2.31 -7.82 -7.31
N VAL A 142 -3.23 -8.09 -6.39
CA VAL A 142 -4.49 -7.33 -6.25
C VAL A 142 -4.31 -5.82 -6.02
N LEU A 143 -3.21 -5.39 -5.38
CA LEU A 143 -2.93 -3.97 -5.13
C LEU A 143 -2.18 -3.28 -6.29
N THR A 144 -1.56 -4.05 -7.19
CA THR A 144 -0.60 -3.54 -8.18
C THR A 144 -0.95 -3.91 -9.62
N ALA A 145 -1.86 -4.87 -9.85
CA ALA A 145 -2.29 -5.30 -11.17
C ALA A 145 -3.50 -4.50 -11.66
N ASP A 146 -3.73 -4.53 -12.98
CA ASP A 146 -4.88 -3.99 -13.66
C ASP A 146 -5.52 -5.04 -14.59
N GLY A 147 -6.75 -4.79 -15.03
CA GLY A 147 -7.44 -5.55 -16.05
C GLY A 147 -7.64 -7.04 -15.70
N PRO A 148 -7.38 -7.96 -16.66
CA PRO A 148 -7.60 -9.40 -16.47
C PRO A 148 -6.79 -9.99 -15.30
N LEU A 149 -5.54 -9.58 -15.14
CA LEU A 149 -4.66 -10.05 -14.07
C LEU A 149 -5.21 -9.65 -12.69
N TRP A 150 -5.70 -8.42 -12.56
CA TRP A 150 -6.36 -7.99 -11.32
C TRP A 150 -7.63 -8.79 -11.04
N LYS A 151 -8.47 -9.05 -12.06
CA LYS A 151 -9.69 -9.88 -11.93
C LYS A 151 -9.35 -11.30 -11.45
N GLN A 152 -8.27 -11.89 -11.95
CA GLN A 152 -7.77 -13.21 -11.53
C GLN A 152 -7.40 -13.21 -10.05
N HIS A 153 -6.49 -12.32 -9.63
CA HIS A 153 -6.06 -12.24 -8.23
C HIS A 153 -7.22 -11.94 -7.27
N ARG A 154 -8.11 -11.02 -7.66
CA ARG A 154 -9.31 -10.72 -6.85
C ARG A 154 -10.21 -11.94 -6.68
N LYS A 155 -10.49 -12.68 -7.76
CA LYS A 155 -11.33 -13.90 -7.71
C LYS A 155 -10.71 -14.96 -6.80
N LEU A 156 -9.39 -15.10 -6.83
CA LEU A 156 -8.67 -16.06 -6.01
C LEU A 156 -8.79 -15.74 -4.50
N MET A 157 -8.75 -14.46 -4.14
CA MET A 157 -8.77 -14.00 -2.75
C MET A 157 -10.17 -13.86 -2.14
N MET A 158 -11.20 -13.58 -2.97
CA MET A 158 -12.55 -13.24 -2.51
C MET A 158 -13.16 -14.18 -1.46
N PRO A 159 -13.02 -15.51 -1.57
CA PRO A 159 -13.66 -16.42 -0.63
C PRO A 159 -13.12 -16.34 0.80
N SER A 160 -11.84 -15.99 0.96
CA SER A 160 -11.22 -15.81 2.28
C SER A 160 -11.76 -14.60 3.05
N PHE A 161 -12.54 -13.73 2.38
CA PHE A 161 -13.29 -12.64 2.99
C PHE A 161 -14.77 -12.97 3.20
N SER A 162 -15.14 -14.26 3.15
CA SER A 162 -16.51 -14.68 3.44
C SER A 162 -16.86 -14.42 4.91
N ARG A 163 -18.14 -14.22 5.21
CA ARG A 163 -18.60 -14.02 6.60
C ARG A 163 -18.09 -15.10 7.53
N LYS A 164 -18.15 -16.36 7.09
CA LYS A 164 -17.71 -17.51 7.89
C LYS A 164 -16.23 -17.47 8.25
N ALA A 165 -15.37 -17.00 7.34
CA ALA A 165 -13.94 -16.86 7.60
C ALA A 165 -13.61 -15.76 8.64
N LEU A 166 -14.52 -14.81 8.85
CA LEU A 166 -14.36 -13.67 9.76
C LEU A 166 -15.15 -13.82 11.07
N GLU A 167 -15.81 -14.96 11.30
CA GLU A 167 -16.62 -15.18 12.52
C GLU A 167 -15.78 -15.48 13.77
N ASP A 168 -14.60 -16.09 13.61
CA ASP A 168 -13.75 -16.44 14.73
C ASP A 168 -12.92 -15.23 15.20
N LEU A 169 -13.34 -14.62 16.30
CA LEU A 169 -12.65 -13.50 16.95
C LEU A 169 -11.57 -13.96 17.92
N SER A 170 -11.39 -15.25 18.18
CA SER A 170 -10.47 -15.77 19.20
C SER A 170 -9.02 -15.39 18.93
N ILE A 171 -8.62 -15.37 17.63
CA ILE A 171 -7.28 -14.97 17.21
C ILE A 171 -7.01 -13.51 17.62
N TYR A 172 -7.97 -12.62 17.40
CA TYR A 172 -7.82 -11.20 17.75
C TYR A 172 -7.81 -10.98 19.27
N SER A 173 -8.64 -11.74 20.02
CA SER A 173 -8.68 -11.68 21.49
C SER A 173 -7.34 -12.07 22.09
N GLU A 174 -6.74 -13.17 21.65
CA GLU A 174 -5.43 -13.63 22.14
C GLU A 174 -4.33 -12.56 21.93
N HIS A 175 -4.28 -11.97 20.72
CA HIS A 175 -3.27 -10.94 20.43
C HIS A 175 -3.56 -9.64 21.17
N PHE A 176 -4.83 -9.30 21.39
CA PHE A 176 -5.21 -8.15 22.20
C PHE A 176 -4.81 -8.32 23.69
N ASP A 177 -4.96 -9.51 24.26
CA ASP A 177 -4.48 -9.78 25.62
C ASP A 177 -2.97 -9.57 25.73
N ARG A 178 -2.19 -10.05 24.75
CA ARG A 178 -0.74 -9.79 24.68
C ARG A 178 -0.42 -8.30 24.56
N PHE A 179 -1.16 -7.58 23.71
CA PHE A 179 -1.04 -6.13 23.59
C PHE A 179 -1.28 -5.42 24.92
N MET A 180 -2.31 -5.81 25.68
CA MET A 180 -2.64 -5.21 26.97
C MET A 180 -1.55 -5.37 28.03
N HIS A 181 -0.68 -6.39 27.94
CA HIS A 181 0.48 -6.53 28.81
C HIS A 181 1.55 -5.44 28.57
N HIS A 182 1.59 -4.84 27.38
CA HIS A 182 2.50 -3.74 27.05
C HIS A 182 1.93 -2.36 27.42
N VAL A 183 0.64 -2.26 27.76
CA VAL A 183 0.02 -1.01 28.19
C VAL A 183 0.27 -0.80 29.69
N PRO A 184 1.05 0.22 30.09
CA PRO A 184 1.39 0.43 31.49
C PRO A 184 0.13 0.81 32.30
N ARG A 185 0.02 0.25 33.51
CA ARG A 185 -1.06 0.58 34.46
C ARG A 185 -0.64 1.62 35.49
N ASP A 186 0.62 2.01 35.48
CA ASP A 186 1.25 2.94 36.43
C ASP A 186 1.30 4.39 35.94
N GLY A 187 0.65 4.70 34.84
CA GLY A 187 0.61 6.05 34.25
C GLY A 187 1.83 6.43 33.41
N ARG A 188 2.77 5.52 33.17
CA ARG A 188 3.86 5.78 32.23
C ARG A 188 3.34 5.99 30.81
N VAL A 189 4.03 6.86 30.06
CA VAL A 189 3.71 7.12 28.66
C VAL A 189 4.11 5.91 27.80
N VAL A 190 3.24 5.52 26.89
CA VAL A 190 3.48 4.45 25.91
C VAL A 190 3.14 4.94 24.51
N ASP A 191 3.89 4.49 23.51
CA ASP A 191 3.56 4.70 22.10
C ASP A 191 2.55 3.64 21.64
N LEU A 192 1.26 4.00 21.66
CA LEU A 192 0.19 3.13 21.22
C LEU A 192 0.27 2.84 19.72
N GLN A 193 0.80 3.75 18.90
CA GLN A 193 0.91 3.53 17.46
C GLN A 193 1.86 2.37 17.17
N ASP A 194 3.05 2.34 17.77
CA ASP A 194 3.98 1.21 17.63
C ASP A 194 3.33 -0.11 18.07
N LEU A 195 2.64 -0.10 19.20
CA LEU A 195 1.94 -1.29 19.70
C LEU A 195 0.80 -1.73 18.76
N PHE A 196 0.04 -0.83 18.16
CA PHE A 196 -1.00 -1.18 17.19
C PHE A 196 -0.40 -1.78 15.92
N PHE A 197 0.74 -1.29 15.42
CA PHE A 197 1.43 -1.89 14.29
C PHE A 197 1.93 -3.31 14.58
N ARG A 198 2.35 -3.59 15.81
CA ARG A 198 2.71 -4.96 16.24
C ARG A 198 1.47 -5.83 16.38
N LEU A 199 0.41 -5.32 17.03
CA LEU A 199 -0.86 -6.04 17.17
C LEU A 199 -1.42 -6.47 15.81
N THR A 200 -1.49 -5.56 14.86
CA THR A 200 -2.02 -5.85 13.54
C THR A 200 -1.11 -6.77 12.73
N LEU A 201 0.20 -6.71 12.90
CA LEU A 201 1.12 -7.65 12.26
C LEU A 201 0.94 -9.06 12.82
N ASP A 202 0.90 -9.20 14.15
CA ASP A 202 0.74 -10.50 14.81
C ASP A 202 -0.62 -11.15 14.48
N SER A 203 -1.71 -10.38 14.57
CA SER A 203 -3.05 -10.89 14.23
C SER A 203 -3.21 -11.18 12.74
N SER A 204 -2.66 -10.34 11.85
CA SER A 204 -2.72 -10.60 10.40
C SER A 204 -1.91 -11.83 10.01
N THR A 205 -0.71 -12.02 10.56
CA THR A 205 0.09 -13.22 10.27
C THR A 205 -0.57 -14.48 10.83
N ALA A 206 -1.18 -14.42 12.02
CA ALA A 206 -1.93 -15.53 12.59
C ALA A 206 -3.14 -15.89 11.71
N HIS A 207 -3.93 -14.89 11.31
CA HIS A 207 -5.12 -15.09 10.49
C HIS A 207 -4.80 -15.56 9.06
N LEU A 208 -3.82 -14.94 8.41
CA LEU A 208 -3.49 -15.22 7.01
C LEU A 208 -2.59 -16.44 6.83
N LEU A 209 -1.56 -16.57 7.68
CA LEU A 209 -0.54 -17.60 7.53
C LEU A 209 -0.71 -18.76 8.51
N GLY A 210 -1.66 -18.66 9.45
CA GLY A 210 -1.87 -19.63 10.52
C GLY A 210 -0.78 -19.65 11.59
N CYS A 211 0.06 -18.59 11.64
CA CYS A 211 1.14 -18.48 12.62
C CYS A 211 1.45 -17.01 12.90
N SER A 212 1.45 -16.63 14.18
CA SER A 212 1.79 -15.27 14.59
C SER A 212 3.27 -14.96 14.45
N SER A 213 3.59 -13.74 13.99
CA SER A 213 4.97 -13.20 13.98
C SER A 213 5.54 -12.94 15.37
N ARG A 214 4.69 -12.93 16.42
CA ARG A 214 5.06 -12.74 17.84
C ARG A 214 5.88 -11.49 18.11
N THR A 215 5.56 -10.39 17.45
CA THR A 215 6.21 -9.10 17.68
C THR A 215 5.81 -8.46 19.03
N LEU A 216 4.70 -8.92 19.63
CA LEU A 216 4.24 -8.63 21.00
C LEU A 216 4.72 -9.67 22.02
N ALA A 217 5.72 -10.49 21.67
CA ALA A 217 6.29 -11.44 22.64
C ALA A 217 6.88 -10.72 23.84
N SER A 218 6.74 -11.32 25.02
CA SER A 218 7.40 -10.85 26.26
C SER A 218 8.92 -11.03 26.15
N THR A 219 9.67 -10.37 27.02
CA THR A 219 11.15 -10.49 27.07
C THR A 219 11.65 -11.92 27.29
N SER A 220 10.80 -12.81 27.80
CA SER A 220 11.08 -14.24 27.99
C SER A 220 10.79 -15.10 26.75
N GLU A 221 10.01 -14.60 25.78
CA GLU A 221 9.67 -15.29 24.55
C GLU A 221 10.50 -14.70 23.40
N VAL A 222 11.19 -15.57 22.66
CA VAL A 222 11.96 -15.15 21.49
C VAL A 222 11.02 -15.03 20.28
N SER A 223 10.95 -13.83 19.70
CA SER A 223 10.29 -13.68 18.40
C SER A 223 11.06 -14.49 17.34
N PRO A 224 10.38 -15.30 16.51
CA PRO A 224 11.05 -16.04 15.43
C PRO A 224 11.69 -15.13 14.39
N GLU A 225 11.21 -13.90 14.28
CA GLU A 225 11.73 -12.87 13.36
C GLU A 225 11.74 -11.48 14.02
N PRO A 226 12.71 -11.19 14.90
CA PRO A 226 12.72 -9.95 15.67
C PRO A 226 12.84 -8.68 14.80
N GLU A 227 13.42 -8.81 13.60
CA GLU A 227 13.57 -7.70 12.65
C GLU A 227 12.36 -7.47 11.74
N LEU A 228 11.37 -8.36 11.72
CA LEU A 228 10.28 -8.36 10.74
C LEU A 228 9.44 -7.07 10.79
N ALA A 229 9.03 -6.64 11.98
CA ALA A 229 8.24 -5.41 12.15
C ALA A 229 9.00 -4.19 11.63
N GLY A 230 10.27 -4.05 12.02
CA GLY A 230 11.12 -2.97 11.54
C GLY A 230 11.39 -3.03 10.03
N ALA A 231 11.49 -4.23 9.45
CA ALA A 231 11.65 -4.40 8.02
C ALA A 231 10.39 -3.94 7.25
N PHE A 232 9.20 -4.30 7.73
CA PHE A 232 7.94 -3.79 7.17
C PHE A 232 7.88 -2.26 7.22
N ASP A 233 8.17 -1.64 8.35
CA ASP A 233 8.13 -0.18 8.50
C ASP A 233 9.09 0.54 7.56
N ARG A 234 10.31 0.03 7.41
CA ARG A 234 11.29 0.61 6.50
C ARG A 234 10.92 0.41 5.03
N ALA A 235 10.46 -0.79 4.66
CA ALA A 235 10.08 -1.10 3.30
C ALA A 235 8.89 -0.26 2.82
N GLN A 236 7.91 -0.04 3.69
CA GLN A 236 6.75 0.79 3.37
C GLN A 236 7.08 2.28 3.29
N ARG A 237 7.90 2.80 4.20
CA ARG A 237 8.43 4.17 4.07
C ARG A 237 9.16 4.37 2.74
N ALA A 238 9.99 3.41 2.36
CA ALA A 238 10.66 3.45 1.06
C ALA A 238 9.67 3.41 -0.12
N ALA A 239 8.59 2.63 -0.04
CA ALA A 239 7.54 2.62 -1.07
C ALA A 239 6.85 3.98 -1.20
N VAL A 240 6.54 4.66 -0.08
CA VAL A 240 5.98 6.03 -0.10
C VAL A 240 6.95 7.04 -0.73
N GLU A 241 8.24 6.93 -0.46
CA GLU A 241 9.27 7.76 -1.10
C GLU A 241 9.36 7.50 -2.61
N LYS A 242 9.28 6.23 -3.03
CA LYS A 242 9.21 5.83 -4.45
C LYS A 242 8.01 6.46 -5.17
N PHE A 243 6.84 6.48 -4.51
CA PHE A 243 5.67 7.19 -5.05
C PHE A 243 5.93 8.67 -5.27
N ALA A 244 6.64 9.31 -4.36
CA ALA A 244 6.95 10.75 -4.45
C ALA A 244 7.98 11.06 -5.56
N LEU A 245 8.99 10.20 -5.71
CA LEU A 245 10.09 10.38 -6.65
C LEU A 245 9.75 9.86 -8.07
N GLY A 246 8.78 8.94 -8.18
CA GLY A 246 8.40 8.35 -9.47
C GLY A 246 9.59 7.71 -10.20
N TRP A 247 9.81 8.08 -11.47
CA TRP A 247 10.90 7.53 -12.28
C TRP A 247 12.30 7.84 -11.75
N ALA A 248 12.45 8.95 -10.99
CA ALA A 248 13.75 9.36 -10.46
C ALA A 248 14.26 8.42 -9.33
N ASP A 249 13.36 7.66 -8.70
CA ASP A 249 13.75 6.67 -7.69
C ASP A 249 14.69 5.59 -8.23
N ARG A 250 14.64 5.30 -9.54
CA ARG A 250 15.54 4.34 -10.20
C ARG A 250 17.02 4.74 -10.13
N LEU A 251 17.30 6.03 -9.90
CA LEU A 251 18.66 6.56 -9.76
C LEU A 251 19.18 6.45 -8.32
N ARG A 252 18.37 6.06 -7.37
CA ARG A 252 18.70 6.01 -5.94
C ARG A 252 19.09 4.58 -5.53
N PRO A 253 20.32 4.35 -5.02
CA PRO A 253 20.69 3.08 -4.42
C PRO A 253 19.85 2.79 -3.17
N GLN A 254 19.32 1.58 -3.05
CA GLN A 254 18.42 1.20 -1.96
C GLN A 254 18.76 -0.19 -1.37
N PRO A 255 20.00 -0.42 -0.90
CA PRO A 255 20.42 -1.74 -0.43
C PRO A 255 19.60 -2.22 0.78
N GLN A 256 19.24 -1.30 1.69
CA GLN A 256 18.44 -1.64 2.87
C GLN A 256 17.01 -2.06 2.47
N TYR A 257 16.39 -1.36 1.52
CA TYR A 257 15.07 -1.75 1.01
C TYR A 257 15.05 -3.18 0.48
N TRP A 258 16.06 -3.55 -0.30
CA TRP A 258 16.16 -4.92 -0.85
C TRP A 258 16.45 -5.96 0.22
N LYS A 259 17.21 -5.61 1.27
CA LYS A 259 17.41 -6.48 2.44
C LYS A 259 16.09 -6.71 3.18
N ASP A 260 15.34 -5.63 3.45
CA ASP A 260 14.08 -5.68 4.17
C ASP A 260 13.01 -6.45 3.39
N THR A 261 12.86 -6.19 2.09
CA THR A 261 11.90 -6.91 1.25
C THR A 261 12.23 -8.39 1.15
N LYS A 262 13.51 -8.76 1.03
CA LYS A 262 13.96 -10.16 1.03
C LYS A 262 13.59 -10.87 2.33
N LEU A 263 13.74 -10.22 3.48
CA LEU A 263 13.36 -10.77 4.78
C LEU A 263 11.84 -11.04 4.83
N ILE A 264 11.04 -10.07 4.40
CA ILE A 264 9.57 -10.18 4.35
C ILE A 264 9.13 -11.31 3.39
N TRP A 265 9.74 -11.40 2.22
CA TRP A 265 9.46 -12.43 1.23
C TRP A 265 9.81 -13.82 1.75
N ASN A 266 11.00 -14.00 2.34
CA ASN A 266 11.42 -15.28 2.92
C ASN A 266 10.52 -15.71 4.08
N PHE A 267 10.05 -14.73 4.87
CA PHE A 267 9.09 -15.01 5.94
C PHE A 267 7.78 -15.57 5.38
N ALA A 268 7.16 -14.91 4.42
CA ALA A 268 5.91 -15.39 3.82
C ALA A 268 6.10 -16.72 3.08
N GLN A 269 7.21 -16.91 2.36
CA GLN A 269 7.49 -18.11 1.59
C GLN A 269 7.54 -19.37 2.45
N ARG A 270 8.11 -19.29 3.65
CA ARG A 270 8.15 -20.44 4.57
C ARG A 270 6.75 -20.98 4.89
N TYR A 271 5.78 -20.09 5.08
CA TYR A 271 4.40 -20.50 5.40
C TYR A 271 3.66 -21.01 4.18
N VAL A 272 3.92 -20.45 3.01
CA VAL A 272 3.42 -20.99 1.73
C VAL A 272 3.90 -22.41 1.51
N ASP A 273 5.19 -22.69 1.73
CA ASP A 273 5.76 -24.02 1.59
C ASP A 273 5.14 -25.02 2.59
N ILE A 274 4.87 -24.57 3.82
CA ILE A 274 4.18 -25.39 4.83
C ILE A 274 2.74 -25.68 4.40
N ALA A 275 1.99 -24.68 3.93
CA ALA A 275 0.60 -24.84 3.50
C ALA A 275 0.49 -25.79 2.29
N LEU A 276 1.35 -25.64 1.30
CA LEU A 276 1.41 -26.54 0.13
C LEU A 276 1.79 -27.98 0.52
N ARG A 277 2.70 -28.14 1.48
CA ARG A 277 3.05 -29.46 2.02
C ARG A 277 1.85 -30.11 2.72
N ARG A 278 1.17 -29.39 3.60
CA ARG A 278 -0.05 -29.87 4.30
C ARG A 278 -1.15 -30.27 3.30
N LYS A 279 -1.33 -29.50 2.23
CA LYS A 279 -2.28 -29.85 1.17
C LYS A 279 -1.90 -31.20 0.52
N ARG A 280 -0.66 -31.35 0.09
CA ARG A 280 -0.18 -32.60 -0.54
C ARG A 280 -0.30 -33.81 0.38
N GLU A 281 -0.05 -33.64 1.68
CA GLU A 281 -0.23 -34.70 2.68
C GLU A 281 -1.69 -35.09 2.86
N ARG A 282 -2.62 -34.11 2.86
CA ARG A 282 -4.09 -34.37 2.87
C ARG A 282 -4.54 -35.10 1.61
N ASP A 283 -4.10 -34.64 0.45
CA ASP A 283 -4.47 -35.24 -0.84
C ASP A 283 -3.94 -36.68 -0.96
N ALA A 284 -2.79 -36.97 -0.35
CA ALA A 284 -2.21 -38.32 -0.32
C ALA A 284 -2.91 -39.28 0.68
N ARG A 285 -3.61 -38.74 1.70
CA ARG A 285 -4.26 -39.55 2.76
C ARG A 285 -5.65 -38.98 3.09
N PRO A 286 -6.62 -39.10 2.18
CA PRO A 286 -7.95 -38.45 2.34
C PRO A 286 -8.74 -38.96 3.54
N ASP A 287 -8.48 -40.19 4.00
CA ASP A 287 -9.17 -40.82 5.14
C ASP A 287 -8.56 -40.49 6.52
N GLU A 288 -7.40 -39.87 6.56
CA GLU A 288 -6.71 -39.50 7.81
C GLU A 288 -7.01 -38.05 8.16
N LYS A 289 -7.60 -37.80 9.36
CA LYS A 289 -7.71 -36.41 9.89
C LYS A 289 -6.31 -35.92 10.27
N ILE A 290 -5.66 -35.19 9.36
CA ILE A 290 -4.40 -34.53 9.68
C ILE A 290 -4.71 -33.39 10.66
N PRO A 291 -4.05 -33.35 11.83
CA PRO A 291 -4.26 -32.29 12.80
C PRO A 291 -3.92 -30.93 12.16
N THR A 292 -4.89 -30.03 12.10
CA THR A 292 -4.64 -28.62 11.80
C THR A 292 -4.42 -27.91 13.14
N ASP A 293 -3.31 -27.17 13.26
CA ASP A 293 -3.01 -26.36 14.46
C ASP A 293 -4.07 -25.27 14.72
N SER A 294 -4.88 -24.95 13.71
CA SER A 294 -5.97 -23.97 13.79
C SER A 294 -7.33 -24.66 13.76
N LYS A 295 -8.27 -24.17 14.58
CA LYS A 295 -9.67 -24.64 14.61
C LYS A 295 -10.41 -24.40 13.28
N GLN A 296 -9.90 -23.48 12.44
CA GLN A 296 -10.46 -23.14 11.13
C GLN A 296 -9.34 -23.02 10.09
N PRO A 297 -9.64 -23.27 8.77
CA PRO A 297 -8.69 -23.03 7.69
C PRO A 297 -8.28 -21.55 7.67
N ASN A 298 -6.98 -21.28 7.58
CA ASN A 298 -6.47 -19.93 7.35
C ASN A 298 -6.48 -19.58 5.84
N PHE A 299 -6.13 -18.34 5.49
CA PHE A 299 -6.11 -17.91 4.10
C PHE A 299 -5.20 -18.77 3.21
N LEU A 300 -4.01 -19.18 3.70
CA LEU A 300 -3.12 -20.03 2.91
C LEU A 300 -3.75 -21.40 2.63
N ASP A 301 -4.42 -22.00 3.61
CA ASP A 301 -5.11 -23.28 3.41
C ASP A 301 -6.20 -23.15 2.33
N GLU A 302 -7.01 -22.06 2.39
CA GLU A 302 -8.08 -21.84 1.41
C GLU A 302 -7.57 -21.54 0.00
N ILE A 303 -6.50 -20.77 -0.15
CA ILE A 303 -5.95 -20.44 -1.46
C ILE A 303 -5.25 -21.65 -2.10
N CYS A 304 -4.57 -22.49 -1.30
CA CYS A 304 -3.96 -23.73 -1.77
C CYS A 304 -4.98 -24.73 -2.36
N GLU A 305 -6.24 -24.70 -1.93
CA GLU A 305 -7.30 -25.51 -2.55
C GLU A 305 -7.66 -25.07 -3.98
N ARG A 306 -7.24 -23.89 -4.42
CA ARG A 306 -7.62 -23.27 -5.69
C ARG A 306 -6.48 -23.16 -6.68
N THR A 307 -5.26 -23.09 -6.20
CA THR A 307 -4.05 -23.02 -7.01
C THR A 307 -2.89 -23.71 -6.29
N GLU A 308 -2.01 -24.32 -7.07
CA GLU A 308 -0.75 -24.88 -6.58
C GLU A 308 0.46 -24.02 -6.99
N ASP A 309 0.20 -22.89 -7.67
CA ASP A 309 1.24 -21.94 -8.03
C ASP A 309 1.74 -21.21 -6.78
N ALA A 310 2.89 -21.66 -6.28
CA ALA A 310 3.52 -21.12 -5.09
C ALA A 310 3.82 -19.62 -5.20
N ASP A 311 4.13 -19.11 -6.39
CA ASP A 311 4.41 -17.68 -6.63
C ASP A 311 3.13 -16.86 -6.53
N GLU A 312 2.01 -17.36 -7.06
CA GLU A 312 0.70 -16.71 -6.96
C GLU A 312 0.20 -16.67 -5.50
N ILE A 313 0.33 -17.79 -4.78
CA ILE A 313 -0.04 -17.88 -3.35
C ILE A 313 0.81 -16.92 -2.51
N HIS A 314 2.12 -16.93 -2.74
CA HIS A 314 3.07 -16.08 -2.01
C HIS A 314 2.78 -14.59 -2.19
N LYS A 315 2.59 -14.14 -3.43
CA LYS A 315 2.21 -12.76 -3.73
C LYS A 315 0.86 -12.40 -3.10
N GLY A 316 -0.12 -13.32 -3.18
CA GLY A 316 -1.40 -13.16 -2.53
C GLY A 316 -1.29 -12.90 -1.03
N ALA A 317 -0.48 -13.70 -0.33
CA ALA A 317 -0.21 -13.54 1.09
C ALA A 317 0.44 -12.18 1.41
N LEU A 318 1.46 -11.76 0.63
CA LEU A 318 2.13 -10.48 0.82
C LEU A 318 1.18 -9.28 0.62
N HIS A 319 0.33 -9.33 -0.41
CA HIS A 319 -0.66 -8.28 -0.64
C HIS A 319 -1.62 -8.11 0.54
N LEU A 320 -2.08 -9.22 1.11
CA LEU A 320 -2.99 -9.18 2.25
C LEU A 320 -2.30 -8.76 3.55
N LEU A 321 -1.06 -9.22 3.78
CA LEU A 321 -0.28 -8.78 4.95
C LEU A 321 -0.07 -7.28 4.96
N VAL A 322 0.33 -6.70 3.83
CA VAL A 322 0.50 -5.24 3.71
C VAL A 322 -0.83 -4.51 3.89
N ALA A 323 -1.91 -5.01 3.30
CA ALA A 323 -3.22 -4.38 3.41
C ALA A 323 -3.79 -4.43 4.84
N GLY A 324 -3.71 -5.58 5.50
CA GLY A 324 -4.32 -5.80 6.83
C GLY A 324 -3.56 -5.15 7.98
N ARG A 325 -2.25 -4.99 7.85
CA ARG A 325 -1.42 -4.40 8.90
C ARG A 325 -1.64 -2.89 9.03
N ASP A 326 -1.36 -2.15 7.98
CA ASP A 326 -1.19 -0.71 8.07
C ASP A 326 -2.48 0.08 8.17
N SER A 327 -3.48 -0.31 7.40
CA SER A 327 -4.78 0.38 7.43
C SER A 327 -5.42 0.27 8.81
N THR A 328 -5.41 -0.92 9.39
CA THR A 328 -6.01 -1.19 10.71
C THR A 328 -5.22 -0.51 11.83
N ALA A 329 -3.88 -0.58 11.82
CA ALA A 329 -3.06 0.10 12.83
C ALA A 329 -3.21 1.63 12.77
N SER A 330 -3.29 2.19 11.55
CA SER A 330 -3.50 3.63 11.35
C SER A 330 -4.88 4.06 11.85
N LEU A 331 -5.92 3.30 11.54
CA LEU A 331 -7.28 3.56 12.03
C LEU A 331 -7.35 3.54 13.56
N LEU A 332 -6.79 2.51 14.19
CA LEU A 332 -6.72 2.42 15.65
C LEU A 332 -5.95 3.60 16.26
N SER A 333 -4.82 3.98 15.66
CA SER A 333 -4.02 5.11 16.12
C SER A 333 -4.80 6.44 16.04
N ASN A 334 -5.50 6.67 14.94
CA ASN A 334 -6.31 7.87 14.74
C ASN A 334 -7.50 7.88 15.71
N LEU A 335 -8.20 6.78 15.85
CA LEU A 335 -9.33 6.63 16.75
C LEU A 335 -8.93 6.96 18.20
N TRP A 336 -7.86 6.34 18.70
CA TRP A 336 -7.37 6.60 20.04
C TRP A 336 -6.86 8.04 20.23
N PHE A 337 -6.17 8.58 19.22
CA PHE A 337 -5.76 9.99 19.25
C PHE A 337 -6.96 10.94 19.37
N MET A 338 -8.04 10.69 18.64
CA MET A 338 -9.24 11.52 18.68
C MET A 338 -10.01 11.33 20.00
N LEU A 339 -10.16 10.09 20.46
CA LEU A 339 -10.82 9.77 21.73
C LEU A 339 -10.10 10.41 22.94
N ALA A 340 -8.76 10.42 22.93
CA ALA A 340 -7.98 11.08 23.99
C ALA A 340 -8.18 12.61 24.04
N ARG A 341 -8.64 13.22 22.96
CA ARG A 341 -8.82 14.68 22.84
C ARG A 341 -10.28 15.13 23.04
N ASP A 342 -11.26 14.26 22.88
CA ASP A 342 -12.68 14.57 23.08
C ASP A 342 -13.30 13.67 24.16
N LYS A 343 -13.31 14.22 25.40
CA LYS A 343 -13.87 13.51 26.57
C LYS A 343 -15.35 13.18 26.39
N ARG A 344 -16.11 13.99 25.65
CA ARG A 344 -17.55 13.76 25.40
C ARG A 344 -17.75 12.49 24.56
N VAL A 345 -16.96 12.35 23.50
CA VAL A 345 -17.01 11.15 22.63
C VAL A 345 -16.55 9.94 23.40
N TRP A 346 -15.45 10.05 24.17
CA TRP A 346 -14.94 8.98 25.02
C TRP A 346 -16.00 8.46 25.99
N LEU A 347 -16.70 9.35 26.72
CA LEU A 347 -17.72 8.95 27.70
C LEU A 347 -18.90 8.22 27.04
N LYS A 348 -19.38 8.70 25.89
CA LYS A 348 -20.47 8.03 25.16
C LYS A 348 -20.07 6.67 24.63
N LEU A 349 -18.85 6.53 24.11
CA LEU A 349 -18.36 5.22 23.67
C LEU A 349 -18.20 4.28 24.86
N LYS A 350 -17.70 4.80 25.99
CA LYS A 350 -17.58 4.03 27.22
C LYS A 350 -18.94 3.54 27.73
N GLU A 351 -19.98 4.38 27.73
CA GLU A 351 -21.35 3.98 28.10
C GLU A 351 -21.84 2.80 27.23
N GLU A 352 -21.61 2.85 25.91
CA GLU A 352 -21.98 1.74 25.02
C GLU A 352 -21.16 0.46 25.33
N VAL A 353 -19.84 0.57 25.52
CA VAL A 353 -18.96 -0.56 25.86
C VAL A 353 -19.32 -1.15 27.24
N ASP A 354 -19.66 -0.32 28.23
CA ASP A 354 -20.02 -0.78 29.57
C ASP A 354 -21.28 -1.68 29.58
N THR A 355 -22.15 -1.61 28.54
CA THR A 355 -23.29 -2.53 28.40
C THR A 355 -22.86 -3.99 28.23
N LEU A 356 -21.63 -4.24 27.80
CA LEU A 356 -21.07 -5.60 27.66
C LEU A 356 -20.70 -6.24 29.02
N ASN A 357 -20.72 -5.47 30.12
CA ASN A 357 -20.41 -5.96 31.48
C ASN A 357 -19.08 -6.75 31.58
N GLY A 358 -18.07 -6.36 30.79
CA GLY A 358 -16.76 -7.02 30.75
C GLY A 358 -16.72 -8.34 29.99
N ILE A 359 -17.80 -8.73 29.32
CA ILE A 359 -17.85 -9.91 28.46
C ILE A 359 -17.21 -9.57 27.12
N VAL A 360 -16.34 -10.45 26.63
CA VAL A 360 -15.77 -10.32 25.29
C VAL A 360 -16.90 -10.42 24.24
N PRO A 361 -17.13 -9.38 23.41
CA PRO A 361 -18.24 -9.36 22.48
C PRO A 361 -18.05 -10.38 21.34
N ASP A 362 -19.12 -10.99 20.93
CA ASP A 362 -19.20 -11.71 19.65
C ASP A 362 -19.52 -10.75 18.49
N ASN A 363 -19.59 -11.28 17.28
CA ASN A 363 -19.89 -10.49 16.09
C ASN A 363 -21.25 -9.79 16.14
N GLU A 364 -22.26 -10.39 16.75
CA GLU A 364 -23.60 -9.80 16.85
C GLU A 364 -23.63 -8.66 17.87
N ALA A 365 -22.94 -8.83 19.00
CA ALA A 365 -22.76 -7.76 19.99
C ALA A 365 -22.03 -6.55 19.40
N ILE A 366 -20.94 -6.78 18.62
CA ILE A 366 -20.20 -5.70 17.94
C ILE A 366 -21.09 -4.97 16.94
N LYS A 367 -21.90 -5.69 16.16
CA LYS A 367 -22.85 -5.07 15.21
C LYS A 367 -23.93 -4.24 15.91
N ALA A 368 -24.28 -4.60 17.13
CA ALA A 368 -25.25 -3.89 17.96
C ALA A 368 -24.68 -2.62 18.62
N MET A 369 -23.42 -2.24 18.34
CA MET A 369 -22.74 -1.05 18.86
C MET A 369 -22.69 0.07 17.80
N PRO A 370 -23.76 0.87 17.61
CA PRO A 370 -23.81 1.89 16.58
C PRO A 370 -22.88 3.05 16.85
N TYR A 371 -22.62 3.39 18.12
CA TYR A 371 -21.73 4.51 18.44
C TYR A 371 -20.26 4.16 18.17
N LEU A 372 -19.84 2.95 18.46
CA LEU A 372 -18.53 2.44 18.07
C LEU A 372 -18.33 2.52 16.55
N ARG A 373 -19.34 2.07 15.78
CA ARG A 373 -19.32 2.16 14.32
C ARG A 373 -19.18 3.60 13.82
N ASN A 374 -19.92 4.54 14.44
CA ASN A 374 -19.82 5.95 14.08
C ASN A 374 -18.44 6.52 14.38
N CYS A 375 -17.84 6.16 15.53
CA CYS A 375 -16.48 6.58 15.87
C CYS A 375 -15.44 6.05 14.85
N ILE A 376 -15.60 4.81 14.38
CA ILE A 376 -14.74 4.22 13.35
C ILE A 376 -14.90 4.98 12.03
N ASN A 377 -16.14 5.19 11.58
CA ASN A 377 -16.42 5.88 10.31
C ASN A 377 -15.89 7.32 10.29
N GLU A 378 -15.90 8.02 11.42
CA GLU A 378 -15.33 9.39 11.52
C GLU A 378 -13.80 9.40 11.46
N CYS A 379 -13.14 8.26 11.63
CA CYS A 379 -11.69 8.14 11.57
C CYS A 379 -11.16 7.59 10.22
N GLU A 380 -12.05 7.10 9.34
CA GLU A 380 -11.71 6.65 7.99
C GLU A 380 -11.57 7.85 7.03
#